data_3fe39e73c75395db672f683de4956830
#
_entry.id   3fe39e73c75395db672f683de4956830
#
_cell.length_a   1.000
_cell.length_b   1.000
_cell.length_c   1.000
_cell.angle_alpha   90.00
_cell.angle_beta   90.00
_cell.angle_gamma   90.00
#
_symmetry.space_group_name_H-M   'P 1'
#
loop_
_entity.id
_entity.type
_entity.pdbx_description
1 polymer ?
#
loop_
_entity_poly.entity_id
_entity_poly.type
_entity_poly.pdbx_seq_one_letter_code
_entity_poly.pdbx_strand_id
1 'polypeptide(L)'
;VSGFWIGVGDLLAKLRAPTALLAALTLVVVLGAGVVWGQELSPDERARLEAQKEELFQQMLRNPGNLDTTFAYADVSAKLGDNEAAVSALERMLLFNPDLARVQLELGALYFRMGSFEIARTYFEKAAAANPPPEVKARIDRYLAQISQQSAPQLFTGFLFFGAQYQSDANIAPGSPLVHSPIGDVLLNSQFVKQADGNAFLTGSALYSYDLGTQSRDTFEATGTGFANHYFHIGRLDLGLAEATAGPRFNFTEPVTGVTAASLKPYLILNEVGLGGNQYFNTYGFGLEGTATAVNDFRIKPVFEFRQKNFANAPDRPLSRGLNGADKLFSVLVDKPITENSNLTLEFDFLGQGTRLRFYSNESYAASAAYRIRYDDPIDVFHLPWETTLFLSRSYSDYDAPDPCCVTGTTISGGPDFSDRHDKRWRFGATQSFQIRDNLALIVQLQRDIVSSNLSLYAYTSNTVLVGPQIRF
;
A
#
# COMPACT_ATOMS: atom_id res chain seq x y z
N VAL A 1 -9.24 -0.15 6.46
CA VAL A 1 -10.33 -0.27 5.51
C VAL A 1 -10.61 1.08 4.89
N SER A 2 -9.89 1.42 3.90
CA SER A 2 -9.92 2.73 3.27
C SER A 2 -10.51 2.62 1.87
N GLY A 3 -11.75 3.00 1.68
CA GLY A 3 -12.23 3.40 0.38
C GLY A 3 -11.81 4.83 0.11
N PHE A 4 -10.79 5.07 -0.68
CA PHE A 4 -10.37 6.39 -1.14
C PHE A 4 -10.85 6.62 -2.57
N TRP A 5 -11.46 7.77 -2.90
CA TRP A 5 -12.17 7.97 -4.17
C TRP A 5 -12.05 9.37 -4.76
N ILE A 6 -11.79 9.47 -6.11
CA ILE A 6 -11.74 10.74 -6.82
C ILE A 6 -12.18 10.71 -8.27
N GLY A 7 -12.58 11.81 -8.85
CA GLY A 7 -12.84 11.94 -10.26
C GLY A 7 -11.86 12.87 -10.99
N VAL A 8 -11.41 12.49 -12.16
CA VAL A 8 -11.03 13.40 -13.26
C VAL A 8 -12.35 13.74 -13.93
N GLY A 9 -13.05 14.76 -13.35
CA GLY A 9 -14.50 14.81 -13.39
C GLY A 9 -15.15 15.20 -14.73
N ASP A 10 -14.59 16.07 -15.55
CA ASP A 10 -15.33 16.59 -16.72
C ASP A 10 -14.86 16.01 -18.05
N LEU A 11 -13.68 15.42 -18.15
CA LEU A 11 -13.18 14.82 -19.38
C LEU A 11 -13.65 13.37 -19.56
N LEU A 12 -13.83 12.63 -18.44
CA LEU A 12 -14.19 11.21 -18.47
C LEU A 12 -15.69 10.92 -18.34
N ALA A 13 -16.50 11.88 -17.88
CA ALA A 13 -17.95 11.70 -17.77
C ALA A 13 -18.67 11.49 -19.12
N LYS A 14 -17.98 11.73 -20.25
CA LYS A 14 -18.47 11.47 -21.60
C LYS A 14 -17.90 10.20 -22.24
N LEU A 15 -16.98 9.50 -21.57
CA LEU A 15 -16.40 8.26 -22.06
C LEU A 15 -17.13 7.07 -21.43
N ARG A 16 -17.61 6.15 -22.23
CA ARG A 16 -18.16 4.88 -21.76
C ARG A 16 -17.08 4.10 -20.99
N ALA A 17 -17.46 3.39 -19.93
CA ALA A 17 -16.58 2.71 -18.99
C ALA A 17 -15.28 2.04 -19.56
N PRO A 18 -15.30 1.34 -20.72
CA PRO A 18 -14.08 0.75 -21.28
C PRO A 18 -13.04 1.75 -21.79
N THR A 19 -13.47 2.96 -22.19
CA THR A 19 -12.54 4.00 -22.68
C THR A 19 -11.88 4.79 -21.54
N ALA A 20 -12.53 4.91 -20.39
CA ALA A 20 -11.94 5.49 -19.19
C ALA A 20 -10.82 4.60 -18.62
N LEU A 21 -11.01 3.28 -18.67
CA LEU A 21 -10.00 2.30 -18.27
C LEU A 21 -8.76 2.35 -19.18
N LEU A 22 -8.95 2.47 -20.51
CA LEU A 22 -7.85 2.63 -21.47
C LEU A 22 -7.11 3.97 -21.29
N ALA A 23 -7.81 5.05 -20.96
CA ALA A 23 -7.21 6.36 -20.72
C ALA A 23 -6.40 6.38 -19.41
N ALA A 24 -6.85 5.68 -18.36
CA ALA A 24 -6.10 5.51 -17.13
C ALA A 24 -4.83 4.65 -17.35
N LEU A 25 -4.93 3.55 -18.11
CA LEU A 25 -3.79 2.73 -18.48
C LEU A 25 -2.76 3.48 -19.35
N THR A 26 -3.23 4.29 -20.33
CA THR A 26 -2.33 5.11 -21.16
C THR A 26 -1.66 6.22 -20.36
N LEU A 27 -2.35 6.84 -19.40
CA LEU A 27 -1.75 7.85 -18.52
C LEU A 27 -0.64 7.24 -17.64
N VAL A 28 -0.86 6.03 -17.13
CA VAL A 28 0.13 5.28 -16.34
C VAL A 28 1.36 4.95 -17.17
N VAL A 29 1.18 4.53 -18.45
CA VAL A 29 2.29 4.23 -19.36
C VAL A 29 3.08 5.50 -19.74
N VAL A 30 2.39 6.63 -19.93
CA VAL A 30 3.05 7.91 -20.26
C VAL A 30 3.82 8.49 -19.07
N LEU A 31 3.31 8.34 -17.84
CA LEU A 31 4.03 8.78 -16.62
C LEU A 31 5.22 7.86 -16.30
N GLY A 32 5.18 6.59 -16.70
CA GLY A 32 6.28 5.64 -16.55
C GLY A 32 7.47 5.89 -17.50
N ALA A 33 7.25 6.61 -18.60
CA ALA A 33 8.29 6.93 -19.60
C ALA A 33 9.16 8.15 -19.27
N GLY A 34 8.93 8.82 -18.13
CA GLY A 34 9.63 10.05 -17.71
C GLY A 34 10.89 9.77 -16.90
N VAL A 35 12.02 9.94 -17.53
CA VAL A 35 13.37 10.26 -16.99
C VAL A 35 13.82 9.51 -15.74
N VAL A 36 14.63 8.51 -15.96
CA VAL A 36 15.49 7.83 -14.99
C VAL A 36 16.51 8.84 -14.39
N TRP A 37 16.35 9.17 -13.10
CA TRP A 37 17.39 9.73 -12.25
C TRP A 37 17.68 8.68 -11.15
N GLY A 38 18.21 7.52 -11.55
CA GLY A 38 18.95 6.67 -10.64
C GLY A 38 20.34 7.30 -10.43
N GLN A 39 20.96 7.13 -9.28
CA GLN A 39 22.40 7.34 -9.14
C GLN A 39 23.12 6.23 -9.94
N GLU A 40 23.07 6.30 -11.27
CA GLU A 40 24.06 5.65 -12.09
C GLU A 40 25.38 6.42 -11.87
N LEU A 41 26.46 5.67 -11.65
CA LEU A 41 27.80 6.22 -11.73
C LEU A 41 27.86 7.19 -12.91
N SER A 42 28.37 8.40 -12.70
CA SER A 42 28.49 9.34 -13.80
C SER A 42 29.26 8.66 -14.96
N PRO A 43 28.95 8.97 -16.22
CA PRO A 43 29.65 8.36 -17.36
C PRO A 43 31.18 8.44 -17.24
N ASP A 44 31.68 9.53 -16.69
CA ASP A 44 33.11 9.74 -16.45
C ASP A 44 33.63 8.85 -15.31
N GLU A 45 32.88 8.67 -14.25
CA GLU A 45 33.27 7.83 -13.13
C GLU A 45 33.22 6.34 -13.52
N ARG A 46 32.21 5.93 -14.27
CA ARG A 46 32.10 4.59 -14.83
C ARG A 46 33.27 4.29 -15.76
N ALA A 47 33.61 5.18 -16.69
CA ALA A 47 34.75 5.02 -17.59
C ALA A 47 36.08 4.91 -16.82
N ARG A 48 36.24 5.69 -15.72
CA ARG A 48 37.44 5.60 -14.86
C ARG A 48 37.50 4.23 -14.14
N LEU A 49 36.40 3.75 -13.60
CA LEU A 49 36.36 2.44 -12.94
C LEU A 49 36.54 1.28 -13.93
N GLU A 50 36.02 1.38 -15.14
CA GLU A 50 36.27 0.40 -16.22
C GLU A 50 37.74 0.34 -16.64
N ALA A 51 38.38 1.50 -16.81
CA ALA A 51 39.82 1.59 -17.11
C ALA A 51 40.64 1.00 -15.94
N GLN A 52 40.32 1.34 -14.70
CA GLN A 52 40.95 0.79 -13.51
C GLN A 52 40.78 -0.73 -13.39
N LYS A 53 39.58 -1.23 -13.70
CA LYS A 53 39.28 -2.68 -13.72
C LYS A 53 40.20 -3.40 -14.73
N GLU A 54 40.34 -2.85 -15.93
CA GLU A 54 41.18 -3.45 -16.98
C GLU A 54 42.67 -3.43 -16.56
N GLU A 55 43.17 -2.32 -16.00
CA GLU A 55 44.54 -2.23 -15.51
C GLU A 55 44.81 -3.28 -14.42
N LEU A 56 43.91 -3.41 -13.43
CA LEU A 56 44.01 -4.40 -12.37
C LEU A 56 43.95 -5.84 -12.92
N PHE A 57 43.12 -6.08 -13.93
CA PHE A 57 43.06 -7.36 -14.60
C PHE A 57 44.41 -7.73 -15.26
N GLN A 58 45.03 -6.81 -15.97
CA GLN A 58 46.35 -7.02 -16.58
C GLN A 58 47.46 -7.22 -15.53
N GLN A 59 47.40 -6.53 -14.40
CA GLN A 59 48.31 -6.73 -13.27
C GLN A 59 48.12 -8.12 -12.64
N MET A 60 46.89 -8.57 -12.48
CA MET A 60 46.51 -9.90 -11.97
C MET A 60 47.01 -11.02 -12.88
N LEU A 61 46.98 -10.82 -14.22
CA LEU A 61 47.52 -11.79 -15.18
C LEU A 61 49.03 -11.90 -15.08
N ARG A 62 49.73 -10.79 -14.85
CA ARG A 62 51.21 -10.77 -14.73
C ARG A 62 51.69 -11.35 -13.41
N ASN A 63 50.95 -11.18 -12.32
CA ASN A 63 51.27 -11.69 -11.00
C ASN A 63 50.05 -12.34 -10.32
N PRO A 64 49.69 -13.57 -10.69
CA PRO A 64 48.52 -14.24 -10.21
C PRO A 64 48.46 -14.53 -8.70
N GLY A 65 49.63 -14.47 -8.02
CA GLY A 65 49.73 -14.69 -6.58
C GLY A 65 49.55 -13.42 -5.75
N ASN A 66 49.40 -12.25 -6.38
CA ASN A 66 49.22 -11.00 -5.66
C ASN A 66 47.71 -10.87 -5.22
N LEU A 67 47.47 -11.18 -3.95
CA LEU A 67 46.11 -11.14 -3.36
C LEU A 67 45.56 -9.73 -3.27
N ASP A 68 46.42 -8.70 -3.05
CA ASP A 68 45.98 -7.29 -2.96
C ASP A 68 45.43 -6.79 -4.30
N THR A 69 46.12 -7.12 -5.39
CA THR A 69 45.66 -6.76 -6.74
C THR A 69 44.33 -7.47 -7.08
N THR A 70 44.21 -8.76 -6.72
CA THR A 70 42.97 -9.53 -6.93
C THR A 70 41.83 -8.97 -6.13
N PHE A 71 42.07 -8.57 -4.88
CA PHE A 71 41.07 -7.94 -4.05
C PHE A 71 40.63 -6.58 -4.58
N ALA A 72 41.58 -5.74 -5.03
CA ALA A 72 41.27 -4.46 -5.65
C ALA A 72 40.45 -4.62 -6.95
N TYR A 73 40.73 -5.63 -7.76
CA TYR A 73 39.96 -5.95 -8.95
C TYR A 73 38.52 -6.34 -8.59
N ALA A 74 38.33 -7.17 -7.56
CA ALA A 74 37.01 -7.58 -7.09
C ALA A 74 36.19 -6.38 -6.56
N ASP A 75 36.82 -5.45 -5.80
CA ASP A 75 36.19 -4.25 -5.29
C ASP A 75 35.71 -3.33 -6.41
N VAL A 76 36.55 -3.08 -7.42
CA VAL A 76 36.20 -2.26 -8.59
C VAL A 76 35.10 -2.93 -9.43
N SER A 77 35.16 -4.25 -9.63
CA SER A 77 34.14 -5.02 -10.34
C SER A 77 32.79 -4.92 -9.62
N ALA A 78 32.79 -5.07 -8.30
CA ALA A 78 31.58 -4.93 -7.48
C ALA A 78 30.97 -3.51 -7.54
N LYS A 79 31.79 -2.46 -7.59
CA LYS A 79 31.36 -1.06 -7.78
C LYS A 79 30.73 -0.80 -9.15
N LEU A 80 31.19 -1.49 -10.17
CA LEU A 80 30.64 -1.46 -11.53
C LEU A 80 29.36 -2.32 -11.67
N GLY A 81 28.97 -3.07 -10.63
CA GLY A 81 27.84 -4.01 -10.68
C GLY A 81 28.17 -5.36 -11.31
N ASP A 82 29.42 -5.57 -11.71
CA ASP A 82 29.91 -6.85 -12.24
C ASP A 82 30.20 -7.81 -11.08
N ASN A 83 29.13 -8.29 -10.45
CA ASN A 83 29.23 -9.15 -9.28
C ASN A 83 29.87 -10.51 -9.63
N GLU A 84 29.68 -11.03 -10.83
CA GLU A 84 30.21 -12.31 -11.26
C GLU A 84 31.75 -12.25 -11.38
N ALA A 85 32.29 -11.20 -11.98
CA ALA A 85 33.72 -10.98 -12.03
C ALA A 85 34.34 -10.81 -10.63
N ALA A 86 33.65 -10.09 -9.74
CA ALA A 86 34.08 -9.91 -8.36
C ALA A 86 34.10 -11.25 -7.58
N VAL A 87 33.04 -12.06 -7.69
CA VAL A 87 32.98 -13.40 -7.08
C VAL A 87 34.10 -14.28 -7.58
N SER A 88 34.27 -14.38 -8.91
CA SER A 88 35.31 -15.22 -9.51
C SER A 88 36.72 -14.86 -9.04
N ALA A 89 37.00 -13.56 -8.88
CA ALA A 89 38.28 -13.07 -8.37
C ALA A 89 38.49 -13.46 -6.89
N LEU A 90 37.48 -13.25 -6.05
CA LEU A 90 37.56 -13.57 -4.62
C LEU A 90 37.61 -15.08 -4.37
N GLU A 91 36.86 -15.88 -5.09
CA GLU A 91 36.93 -17.36 -5.01
C GLU A 91 38.31 -17.87 -5.40
N ARG A 92 38.93 -17.30 -6.42
CA ARG A 92 40.31 -17.60 -6.78
C ARG A 92 41.28 -17.33 -5.64
N MET A 93 41.09 -16.27 -4.84
CA MET A 93 41.91 -16.01 -3.65
C MET A 93 41.80 -17.14 -2.62
N LEU A 94 40.59 -17.69 -2.42
CA LEU A 94 40.36 -18.82 -1.52
C LEU A 94 40.97 -20.13 -1.98
N LEU A 95 41.30 -20.29 -3.28
CA LEU A 95 42.08 -21.45 -3.78
C LEU A 95 43.51 -21.41 -3.27
N PHE A 96 44.08 -20.23 -3.07
CA PHE A 96 45.46 -20.08 -2.52
C PHE A 96 45.48 -20.07 -0.99
N ASN A 97 44.49 -19.46 -0.36
CA ASN A 97 44.34 -19.42 1.09
C ASN A 97 42.86 -19.50 1.48
N PRO A 98 42.35 -20.69 1.85
CA PRO A 98 40.94 -20.90 2.21
C PRO A 98 40.43 -20.14 3.41
N ASP A 99 41.33 -19.75 4.34
CA ASP A 99 40.99 -19.18 5.66
C ASP A 99 41.01 -17.64 5.68
N LEU A 100 40.97 -16.98 4.52
CA LEU A 100 40.91 -15.53 4.43
C LEU A 100 39.53 -15.02 4.85
N ALA A 101 39.31 -14.79 6.13
CA ALA A 101 38.04 -14.36 6.70
C ALA A 101 37.46 -13.10 6.05
N ARG A 102 38.31 -12.13 5.68
CA ARG A 102 37.89 -10.93 4.95
C ARG A 102 37.31 -11.26 3.58
N VAL A 103 37.95 -12.17 2.83
CA VAL A 103 37.47 -12.60 1.51
C VAL A 103 36.15 -13.36 1.63
N GLN A 104 36.04 -14.23 2.63
CA GLN A 104 34.78 -14.95 2.94
C GLN A 104 33.65 -13.97 3.27
N LEU A 105 33.92 -12.92 4.05
CA LEU A 105 32.94 -11.87 4.36
C LEU A 105 32.46 -11.13 3.11
N GLU A 106 33.37 -10.73 2.23
CA GLU A 106 33.02 -10.01 0.99
C GLU A 106 32.28 -10.93 -0.01
N LEU A 107 32.67 -12.22 -0.12
CA LEU A 107 31.89 -13.20 -0.89
C LEU A 107 30.49 -13.38 -0.33
N GLY A 108 30.36 -13.49 0.98
CA GLY A 108 29.05 -13.52 1.63
C GLY A 108 28.19 -12.31 1.27
N ALA A 109 28.77 -11.11 1.28
CA ALA A 109 28.07 -9.88 0.92
C ALA A 109 27.70 -9.81 -0.58
N LEU A 110 28.57 -10.30 -1.48
CA LEU A 110 28.29 -10.39 -2.91
C LEU A 110 27.15 -11.38 -3.19
N TYR A 111 27.24 -12.59 -2.68
CA TYR A 111 26.18 -13.60 -2.86
C TYR A 111 24.86 -13.16 -2.23
N PHE A 112 24.89 -12.44 -1.10
CA PHE A 112 23.70 -11.85 -0.51
C PHE A 112 23.03 -10.82 -1.47
N ARG A 113 23.80 -9.91 -2.07
CA ARG A 113 23.31 -8.96 -3.09
C ARG A 113 22.76 -9.64 -4.33
N MET A 114 23.34 -10.78 -4.72
CA MET A 114 22.88 -11.61 -5.84
C MET A 114 21.64 -12.48 -5.48
N GLY A 115 21.14 -12.40 -4.25
CA GLY A 115 19.99 -13.20 -3.78
C GLY A 115 20.30 -14.67 -3.51
N SER A 116 21.57 -15.08 -3.60
CA SER A 116 22.04 -16.45 -3.33
C SER A 116 22.26 -16.67 -1.84
N PHE A 117 21.19 -16.61 -1.05
CA PHE A 117 21.23 -16.55 0.41
C PHE A 117 21.89 -17.75 1.09
N GLU A 118 21.70 -18.95 0.59
CA GLU A 118 22.33 -20.17 1.20
C GLU A 118 23.84 -20.19 0.97
N ILE A 119 24.30 -19.73 -0.20
CA ILE A 119 25.74 -19.58 -0.45
C ILE A 119 26.31 -18.47 0.43
N ALA A 120 25.62 -17.33 0.50
CA ALA A 120 26.01 -16.22 1.35
C ALA A 120 26.12 -16.65 2.82
N ARG A 121 25.15 -17.42 3.33
CA ARG A 121 25.17 -18.00 4.68
C ARG A 121 26.45 -18.78 4.93
N THR A 122 26.79 -19.71 4.02
CA THR A 122 27.99 -20.54 4.12
C THR A 122 29.26 -19.71 4.27
N TYR A 123 29.39 -18.63 3.49
CA TYR A 123 30.55 -17.74 3.57
C TYR A 123 30.55 -16.88 4.85
N PHE A 124 29.40 -16.38 5.30
CA PHE A 124 29.31 -15.65 6.56
C PHE A 124 29.62 -16.53 7.78
N GLU A 125 29.15 -17.78 7.82
CA GLU A 125 29.46 -18.73 8.88
C GLU A 125 30.96 -19.04 8.95
N LYS A 126 31.61 -19.22 7.78
CA LYS A 126 33.08 -19.39 7.73
C LYS A 126 33.80 -18.17 8.25
N ALA A 127 33.39 -16.96 7.82
CA ALA A 127 33.96 -15.70 8.29
C ALA A 127 33.77 -15.50 9.80
N ALA A 128 32.63 -15.90 10.36
CA ALA A 128 32.33 -15.85 11.80
C ALA A 128 33.22 -16.84 12.59
N ALA A 129 33.48 -18.03 12.06
CA ALA A 129 34.30 -19.04 12.68
C ALA A 129 35.78 -18.62 12.85
N ALA A 130 36.25 -17.64 12.08
CA ALA A 130 37.58 -17.07 12.16
C ALA A 130 37.78 -16.08 13.35
N ASN A 131 36.82 -15.97 14.26
CA ASN A 131 36.82 -15.06 15.42
C ASN A 131 37.13 -13.58 15.02
N PRO A 132 36.35 -12.97 14.15
CA PRO A 132 36.56 -11.60 13.71
C PRO A 132 36.37 -10.58 14.86
N PRO A 133 36.88 -9.35 14.73
CA PRO A 133 36.62 -8.28 15.70
C PRO A 133 35.10 -8.09 15.97
N PRO A 134 34.73 -7.60 17.17
CA PRO A 134 33.31 -7.50 17.57
C PRO A 134 32.42 -6.74 16.58
N GLU A 135 32.93 -5.67 15.96
CA GLU A 135 32.19 -4.88 14.96
C GLU A 135 31.88 -5.68 13.68
N VAL A 136 32.88 -6.47 13.23
CA VAL A 136 32.74 -7.34 12.05
C VAL A 136 31.78 -8.49 12.37
N LYS A 137 31.89 -9.07 13.57
CA LYS A 137 30.96 -10.09 14.03
C LYS A 137 29.52 -9.58 14.07
N ALA A 138 29.28 -8.39 14.62
CA ALA A 138 27.95 -7.78 14.64
C ALA A 138 27.38 -7.52 13.22
N ARG A 139 28.26 -7.23 12.24
CA ARG A 139 27.86 -7.11 10.84
C ARG A 139 27.50 -8.47 10.23
N ILE A 140 28.28 -9.51 10.49
CA ILE A 140 27.99 -10.90 10.07
C ILE A 140 26.67 -11.38 10.68
N ASP A 141 26.48 -11.20 11.99
CA ASP A 141 25.28 -11.62 12.70
C ASP A 141 24.01 -10.95 12.11
N ARG A 142 24.10 -9.67 11.69
CA ARG A 142 23.01 -8.97 10.99
C ARG A 142 22.70 -9.60 9.63
N TYR A 143 23.71 -9.92 8.81
CA TYR A 143 23.48 -10.61 7.55
C TYR A 143 22.88 -12.00 7.75
N LEU A 144 23.38 -12.78 8.71
CA LEU A 144 22.83 -14.10 9.02
C LEU A 144 21.38 -14.04 9.51
N ALA A 145 21.04 -13.03 10.32
CA ALA A 145 19.67 -12.77 10.75
C ALA A 145 18.75 -12.42 9.56
N GLN A 146 19.22 -11.55 8.66
CA GLN A 146 18.49 -11.20 7.43
C GLN A 146 18.28 -12.42 6.51
N ILE A 147 19.34 -13.23 6.32
CA ILE A 147 19.24 -14.49 5.55
C ILE A 147 18.23 -15.44 6.20
N SER A 148 18.27 -15.59 7.52
CA SER A 148 17.33 -16.46 8.24
C SER A 148 15.87 -16.02 8.05
N GLN A 149 15.61 -14.72 8.01
CA GLN A 149 14.29 -14.18 7.73
C GLN A 149 13.86 -14.42 6.28
N GLN A 150 14.79 -14.28 5.32
CA GLN A 150 14.50 -14.46 3.89
C GLN A 150 14.47 -15.92 3.45
N SER A 151 15.13 -16.83 4.19
CA SER A 151 15.14 -18.28 3.92
C SER A 151 14.13 -19.05 4.78
N ALA A 152 13.41 -18.36 5.69
CA ALA A 152 12.36 -19.01 6.45
C ALA A 152 11.21 -19.40 5.52
N PRO A 153 10.73 -20.65 5.55
CA PRO A 153 9.61 -21.08 4.72
C PRO A 153 8.29 -20.40 5.10
N GLN A 154 8.29 -19.71 6.24
CA GLN A 154 7.14 -19.00 6.78
C GLN A 154 7.53 -17.58 7.15
N LEU A 155 6.73 -16.64 6.72
CA LEU A 155 6.81 -15.23 7.12
C LEU A 155 5.50 -14.86 7.81
N PHE A 156 5.59 -14.33 9.03
CA PHE A 156 4.48 -13.73 9.74
C PHE A 156 4.83 -12.28 10.04
N THR A 157 4.04 -11.36 9.52
CA THR A 157 4.27 -9.92 9.69
C THR A 157 2.95 -9.19 9.81
N GLY A 158 2.95 -8.04 10.45
CA GLY A 158 1.74 -7.28 10.62
C GLY A 158 1.93 -5.99 11.41
N PHE A 159 0.82 -5.38 11.72
CA PHE A 159 0.79 -4.24 12.62
C PHE A 159 -0.47 -4.23 13.48
N LEU A 160 -0.38 -3.59 14.62
CA LEU A 160 -1.49 -3.15 15.46
C LEU A 160 -1.39 -1.65 15.65
N PHE A 161 -2.50 -0.96 15.47
CA PHE A 161 -2.62 0.47 15.67
C PHE A 161 -3.87 0.78 16.49
N PHE A 162 -3.70 1.42 17.61
CA PHE A 162 -4.79 1.78 18.51
C PHE A 162 -4.62 3.21 18.99
N GLY A 163 -5.72 3.86 19.34
CA GLY A 163 -5.64 5.24 19.76
C GLY A 163 -7.01 5.89 19.94
N ALA A 164 -6.97 7.20 19.91
CA ALA A 164 -8.15 8.04 19.97
C ALA A 164 -8.31 8.83 18.67
N GLN A 165 -9.56 9.04 18.30
CA GLN A 165 -9.96 9.81 17.12
C GLN A 165 -11.07 10.79 17.53
N TYR A 166 -10.98 12.02 17.03
CA TYR A 166 -12.06 13.00 17.11
C TYR A 166 -12.54 13.31 15.69
N GLN A 167 -13.88 13.37 15.52
CA GLN A 167 -14.53 13.71 14.26
C GLN A 167 -15.53 14.84 14.49
N SER A 168 -15.41 15.93 13.73
CA SER A 168 -16.35 17.05 13.80
C SER A 168 -17.74 16.73 13.22
N ASP A 169 -17.85 15.60 12.55
CA ASP A 169 -19.07 15.02 12.01
C ASP A 169 -18.90 13.49 12.04
N ALA A 170 -19.19 12.89 13.19
CA ALA A 170 -19.01 11.47 13.44
C ALA A 170 -20.09 10.61 12.78
N ASN A 171 -21.31 11.14 12.68
CA ASN A 171 -22.46 10.46 12.10
C ASN A 171 -22.63 10.68 10.59
N ILE A 172 -21.67 11.42 9.94
CA ILE A 172 -21.66 11.64 8.47
C ILE A 172 -23.02 12.17 8.00
N ALA A 173 -23.52 13.19 8.69
CA ALA A 173 -24.85 13.71 8.49
C ALA A 173 -24.82 15.13 7.90
N PRO A 174 -25.88 15.60 7.26
CA PRO A 174 -25.94 16.94 6.69
C PRO A 174 -25.72 18.02 7.76
N GLY A 175 -25.04 19.09 7.39
CA GLY A 175 -24.82 20.24 8.27
C GLY A 175 -26.09 21.07 8.50
N SER A 176 -27.08 20.96 7.61
CA SER A 176 -28.39 21.62 7.72
C SER A 176 -29.46 20.61 8.16
N PRO A 177 -30.33 20.97 9.10
CA PRO A 177 -31.47 20.13 9.46
C PRO A 177 -32.59 20.14 8.40
N LEU A 178 -32.55 21.08 7.46
CA LEU A 178 -33.59 21.23 6.43
C LEU A 178 -33.25 20.36 5.21
N VAL A 179 -34.15 19.48 4.85
CA VAL A 179 -34.07 18.58 3.68
C VAL A 179 -35.27 18.80 2.78
N HIS A 180 -35.01 18.98 1.50
CA HIS A 180 -36.06 19.08 0.47
C HIS A 180 -36.60 17.70 0.15
N SER A 181 -37.89 17.47 0.42
CA SER A 181 -38.58 16.18 0.15
C SER A 181 -39.69 16.39 -0.88
N PRO A 182 -40.24 15.30 -1.49
CA PRO A 182 -41.35 15.38 -2.43
C PRO A 182 -42.63 16.02 -1.86
N ILE A 183 -42.77 16.02 -0.56
CA ILE A 183 -43.92 16.57 0.16
C ILE A 183 -43.67 17.96 0.78
N GLY A 184 -42.51 18.57 0.45
CA GLY A 184 -42.05 19.84 0.99
C GLY A 184 -40.83 19.74 1.88
N ASP A 185 -40.44 20.83 2.46
CA ASP A 185 -39.28 20.90 3.34
C ASP A 185 -39.54 20.21 4.67
N VAL A 186 -38.65 19.31 5.05
CA VAL A 186 -38.71 18.51 6.28
C VAL A 186 -37.54 18.87 7.18
N LEU A 187 -37.82 19.14 8.45
CA LEU A 187 -36.82 19.32 9.48
C LEU A 187 -36.41 17.95 10.04
N LEU A 188 -35.12 17.64 9.91
CA LEU A 188 -34.54 16.44 10.49
C LEU A 188 -34.49 16.54 12.02
N ASN A 189 -34.72 15.43 12.69
CA ASN A 189 -34.45 15.32 14.12
C ASN A 189 -32.94 15.50 14.37
N SER A 190 -32.56 16.06 15.52
CA SER A 190 -31.19 16.35 15.89
C SER A 190 -30.23 15.16 15.80
N GLN A 191 -30.72 13.93 15.95
CA GLN A 191 -29.90 12.72 15.78
C GLN A 191 -29.46 12.46 14.33
N PHE A 192 -30.12 13.06 13.32
CA PHE A 192 -29.83 12.91 11.90
C PHE A 192 -29.11 14.14 11.32
N VAL A 193 -28.75 15.11 12.17
CA VAL A 193 -27.94 16.27 11.82
C VAL A 193 -26.52 16.03 12.33
N LYS A 194 -25.59 16.74 11.75
CA LYS A 194 -24.16 16.69 12.09
C LYS A 194 -23.90 16.68 13.61
N GLN A 195 -23.23 15.65 14.08
CA GLN A 195 -22.81 15.46 15.46
C GLN A 195 -21.30 15.21 15.53
N ALA A 196 -20.62 15.98 16.38
CA ALA A 196 -19.23 15.72 16.68
C ALA A 196 -19.12 14.67 17.79
N ASP A 197 -18.14 13.78 17.69
CA ASP A 197 -17.82 12.83 18.76
C ASP A 197 -16.35 12.38 18.67
N GLY A 198 -15.86 11.86 19.80
CA GLY A 198 -14.61 11.14 19.89
C GLY A 198 -14.85 9.64 19.99
N ASN A 199 -13.88 8.87 19.58
CA ASN A 199 -13.90 7.41 19.75
C ASN A 199 -12.50 6.88 20.07
N ALA A 200 -12.46 5.76 20.79
CA ALA A 200 -11.29 4.90 20.85
C ALA A 200 -11.36 3.91 19.70
N PHE A 201 -10.22 3.56 19.09
CA PHE A 201 -10.17 2.60 18.01
C PHE A 201 -9.01 1.62 18.16
N LEU A 202 -9.18 0.47 17.55
CA LEU A 202 -8.15 -0.56 17.35
C LEU A 202 -8.25 -1.02 15.90
N THR A 203 -7.11 -1.07 15.20
CA THR A 203 -7.01 -1.69 13.88
C THR A 203 -5.71 -2.47 13.75
N GLY A 204 -5.72 -3.49 12.94
CA GLY A 204 -4.53 -4.27 12.67
C GLY A 204 -4.69 -5.13 11.44
N SER A 205 -3.55 -5.53 10.90
CA SER A 205 -3.48 -6.50 9.82
C SER A 205 -2.29 -7.42 10.06
N ALA A 206 -2.47 -8.69 9.76
CA ALA A 206 -1.41 -9.69 9.81
C ALA A 206 -1.41 -10.48 8.51
N LEU A 207 -0.23 -10.65 7.95
CA LEU A 207 0.06 -11.48 6.78
C LEU A 207 0.84 -12.71 7.22
N TYR A 208 0.32 -13.87 6.89
CA TYR A 208 1.05 -15.13 6.92
C TYR A 208 1.37 -15.53 5.48
N SER A 209 2.64 -15.78 5.19
CA SER A 209 3.12 -16.25 3.90
C SER A 209 3.92 -17.54 4.10
N TYR A 210 3.63 -18.56 3.30
CA TYR A 210 4.29 -19.85 3.30
C TYR A 210 4.90 -20.12 1.93
N ASP A 211 6.21 -20.35 1.88
CA ASP A 211 6.94 -20.70 0.66
C ASP A 211 6.56 -22.12 0.23
N LEU A 212 6.07 -22.27 -1.02
CA LEU A 212 5.66 -23.55 -1.58
C LEU A 212 6.84 -24.41 -2.09
N GLY A 213 8.07 -23.91 -1.96
CA GLY A 213 9.30 -24.60 -2.36
C GLY A 213 9.47 -24.72 -3.89
N THR A 214 8.78 -23.88 -4.66
CA THR A 214 8.93 -23.85 -6.12
C THR A 214 10.18 -23.07 -6.51
N GLN A 215 10.70 -23.31 -7.73
CA GLN A 215 11.85 -22.58 -8.26
C GLN A 215 11.55 -21.07 -8.41
N SER A 216 10.30 -20.69 -8.68
CA SER A 216 9.81 -19.32 -8.77
C SER A 216 9.56 -18.68 -7.40
N ARG A 217 9.75 -19.42 -6.28
CA ARG A 217 9.43 -18.98 -4.90
C ARG A 217 7.96 -18.58 -4.78
N ASP A 218 7.06 -19.39 -5.32
CA ASP A 218 5.63 -19.19 -5.14
C ASP A 218 5.28 -19.34 -3.67
N THR A 219 4.31 -18.56 -3.22
CA THR A 219 3.89 -18.57 -1.81
C THR A 219 2.39 -18.83 -1.68
N PHE A 220 1.97 -19.35 -0.54
CA PHE A 220 0.59 -19.28 -0.12
C PHE A 220 0.46 -18.18 0.92
N GLU A 221 -0.42 -17.22 0.69
CA GLU A 221 -0.59 -16.07 1.56
C GLU A 221 -2.00 -16.03 2.16
N ALA A 222 -2.06 -15.78 3.47
CA ALA A 222 -3.30 -15.50 4.20
C ALA A 222 -3.17 -14.17 4.93
N THR A 223 -4.14 -13.27 4.75
CA THR A 223 -4.16 -11.97 5.42
C THR A 223 -5.41 -11.86 6.28
N GLY A 224 -5.24 -11.50 7.55
CA GLY A 224 -6.31 -11.10 8.44
C GLY A 224 -6.26 -9.60 8.70
N THR A 225 -7.38 -8.91 8.59
CA THR A 225 -7.50 -7.48 8.91
C THR A 225 -8.67 -7.28 9.86
N GLY A 226 -8.44 -6.50 10.91
CA GLY A 226 -9.45 -6.16 11.90
C GLY A 226 -9.53 -4.66 12.14
N PHE A 227 -10.74 -4.19 12.44
CA PHE A 227 -10.99 -2.84 12.90
C PHE A 227 -12.12 -2.86 13.93
N ALA A 228 -12.00 -2.09 15.00
CA ALA A 228 -13.06 -1.80 15.93
C ALA A 228 -12.94 -0.37 16.45
N ASN A 229 -14.05 0.28 16.66
CA ASN A 229 -14.10 1.55 17.38
C ASN A 229 -15.25 1.57 18.38
N HIS A 230 -15.14 2.44 19.35
CA HIS A 230 -16.17 2.71 20.35
C HIS A 230 -16.30 4.23 20.55
N TYR A 231 -17.45 4.78 20.16
CA TYR A 231 -17.75 6.21 20.30
C TYR A 231 -18.13 6.54 21.74
N PHE A 232 -17.71 7.70 22.21
CA PHE A 232 -17.94 8.08 23.61
C PHE A 232 -19.41 8.46 23.90
N HIS A 233 -20.14 8.95 22.89
CA HIS A 233 -21.54 9.38 23.05
C HIS A 233 -22.48 8.70 22.04
N ILE A 234 -22.04 8.39 20.84
CA ILE A 234 -22.89 7.91 19.74
C ILE A 234 -22.66 6.40 19.50
N GLY A 235 -22.83 5.57 20.54
CA GLY A 235 -22.53 4.13 20.48
C GLY A 235 -23.27 3.34 19.38
N ARG A 236 -24.36 3.90 18.81
CA ARG A 236 -25.00 3.31 17.61
C ARG A 236 -24.09 3.27 16.36
N LEU A 237 -22.97 4.01 16.39
CA LEU A 237 -21.96 4.06 15.33
C LEU A 237 -20.74 3.17 15.63
N ASP A 238 -20.74 2.46 16.75
CA ASP A 238 -19.67 1.53 17.07
C ASP A 238 -19.55 0.50 15.97
N LEU A 239 -18.38 0.43 15.34
CA LEU A 239 -18.11 -0.41 14.18
C LEU A 239 -17.09 -1.49 14.54
N GLY A 240 -17.42 -2.74 14.24
CA GLY A 240 -16.48 -3.84 14.23
C GLY A 240 -16.36 -4.42 12.82
N LEU A 241 -15.15 -4.72 12.37
CA LEU A 241 -14.88 -5.33 11.08
C LEU A 241 -13.81 -6.39 11.23
N ALA A 242 -14.02 -7.55 10.63
CA ALA A 242 -13.00 -8.58 10.44
C ALA A 242 -13.03 -9.04 8.98
N GLU A 243 -11.88 -9.05 8.32
CA GLU A 243 -11.71 -9.55 6.97
C GLU A 243 -10.57 -10.57 6.92
N ALA A 244 -10.79 -11.65 6.20
CA ALA A 244 -9.76 -12.64 5.89
C ALA A 244 -9.68 -12.83 4.37
N THR A 245 -8.45 -12.86 3.86
CA THR A 245 -8.18 -13.22 2.47
C THR A 245 -7.13 -14.33 2.43
N ALA A 246 -7.24 -15.26 1.50
CA ALA A 246 -6.26 -16.32 1.35
C ALA A 246 -6.15 -16.79 -0.10
N GLY A 247 -4.92 -17.08 -0.56
CA GLY A 247 -4.67 -17.59 -1.89
C GLY A 247 -3.18 -17.77 -2.20
N PRO A 248 -2.87 -18.52 -3.27
CA PRO A 248 -1.50 -18.66 -3.76
C PRO A 248 -1.04 -17.39 -4.49
N ARG A 249 0.23 -17.06 -4.37
CA ARG A 249 0.92 -16.06 -5.19
C ARG A 249 1.94 -16.77 -6.07
N PHE A 250 1.79 -16.58 -7.35
CA PHE A 250 2.72 -17.08 -8.38
C PHE A 250 3.68 -15.97 -8.78
N ASN A 251 4.98 -16.22 -8.73
CA ASN A 251 6.03 -15.25 -9.01
C ASN A 251 6.68 -15.53 -10.37
N PHE A 252 7.01 -14.47 -11.09
CA PHE A 252 7.65 -14.52 -12.40
C PHE A 252 8.86 -13.59 -12.38
N THR A 253 10.05 -14.13 -12.66
CA THR A 253 11.28 -13.35 -12.77
C THR A 253 11.49 -12.98 -14.23
N GLU A 254 11.71 -11.71 -14.52
CA GLU A 254 11.95 -11.16 -15.87
C GLU A 254 10.94 -11.64 -16.94
N PRO A 255 9.62 -11.51 -16.66
CA PRO A 255 8.60 -12.06 -17.55
C PRO A 255 8.60 -11.41 -18.94
N VAL A 256 9.01 -10.15 -19.04
CA VAL A 256 9.17 -9.38 -20.28
C VAL A 256 10.26 -8.33 -20.11
N THR A 257 10.82 -7.87 -21.25
CA THR A 257 11.84 -6.82 -21.26
C THR A 257 11.37 -5.55 -20.50
N GLY A 258 12.18 -5.07 -19.56
CA GLY A 258 11.88 -3.88 -18.75
C GLY A 258 11.06 -4.17 -17.49
N VAL A 259 10.67 -5.42 -17.23
CA VAL A 259 10.01 -5.84 -15.98
C VAL A 259 10.93 -6.80 -15.24
N THR A 260 11.41 -6.39 -14.08
CA THR A 260 12.35 -7.18 -13.26
C THR A 260 11.66 -8.29 -12.46
N ALA A 261 10.43 -8.06 -12.06
CA ALA A 261 9.62 -9.04 -11.34
C ALA A 261 8.13 -8.81 -11.56
N ALA A 262 7.37 -9.89 -11.62
CA ALA A 262 5.91 -9.84 -11.61
C ALA A 262 5.35 -10.92 -10.70
N SER A 263 4.11 -10.75 -10.25
CA SER A 263 3.38 -11.80 -9.55
C SER A 263 1.88 -11.72 -9.83
N LEU A 264 1.20 -12.86 -9.64
CA LEU A 264 -0.24 -12.99 -9.75
C LEU A 264 -0.78 -13.76 -8.54
N LYS A 265 -1.75 -13.19 -7.86
CA LYS A 265 -2.38 -13.77 -6.66
C LYS A 265 -3.90 -13.83 -6.85
N PRO A 266 -4.50 -14.96 -7.23
CA PRO A 266 -5.90 -15.21 -6.99
C PRO A 266 -6.14 -15.48 -5.51
N TYR A 267 -7.24 -14.97 -4.94
CA TYR A 267 -7.56 -15.14 -3.52
C TYR A 267 -9.05 -15.15 -3.24
N LEU A 268 -9.44 -15.77 -2.13
CA LEU A 268 -10.78 -15.73 -1.57
C LEU A 268 -10.87 -14.61 -0.53
N ILE A 269 -12.09 -14.09 -0.35
CA ILE A 269 -12.40 -12.99 0.57
C ILE A 269 -13.56 -13.41 1.45
N LEU A 270 -13.40 -13.25 2.75
CA LEU A 270 -14.46 -13.36 3.76
C LEU A 270 -14.42 -12.13 4.65
N ASN A 271 -15.57 -11.52 4.90
CA ASN A 271 -15.66 -10.33 5.73
C ASN A 271 -16.92 -10.35 6.56
N GLU A 272 -16.84 -9.85 7.80
CA GLU A 272 -17.94 -9.65 8.72
C GLU A 272 -17.90 -8.22 9.27
N VAL A 273 -19.04 -7.54 9.29
CA VAL A 273 -19.17 -6.18 9.79
C VAL A 273 -20.32 -6.09 10.77
N GLY A 274 -20.01 -5.61 11.97
CA GLY A 274 -20.98 -5.25 13.02
C GLY A 274 -21.10 -3.73 13.14
N LEU A 275 -22.30 -3.23 13.44
CA LEU A 275 -22.57 -1.81 13.65
C LEU A 275 -23.57 -1.64 14.79
N GLY A 276 -23.24 -0.81 15.80
CA GLY A 276 -24.08 -0.53 16.94
C GLY A 276 -24.43 -1.80 17.76
N GLY A 277 -23.46 -2.74 17.88
CA GLY A 277 -23.63 -3.99 18.59
C GLY A 277 -24.41 -5.08 17.85
N ASN A 278 -24.87 -4.83 16.63
CA ASN A 278 -25.60 -5.81 15.82
C ASN A 278 -24.80 -6.17 14.57
N GLN A 279 -24.99 -7.37 14.03
CA GLN A 279 -24.50 -7.72 12.71
C GLN A 279 -25.06 -6.73 11.68
N TYR A 280 -24.18 -6.19 10.83
CA TYR A 280 -24.58 -5.27 9.77
C TYR A 280 -24.59 -5.97 8.42
N PHE A 281 -23.46 -6.51 8.00
CA PHE A 281 -23.40 -7.36 6.81
C PHE A 281 -22.22 -8.32 6.87
N ASN A 282 -22.30 -9.38 6.09
CA ASN A 282 -21.17 -10.23 5.74
C ASN A 282 -20.90 -10.19 4.24
N THR A 283 -19.68 -10.52 3.88
CA THR A 283 -19.24 -10.55 2.49
C THR A 283 -18.45 -11.82 2.23
N TYR A 284 -18.68 -12.42 1.09
CA TYR A 284 -17.80 -13.43 0.53
C TYR A 284 -17.50 -13.09 -0.94
N GLY A 285 -16.33 -13.45 -1.40
CA GLY A 285 -15.92 -13.08 -2.74
C GLY A 285 -14.58 -13.67 -3.14
N PHE A 286 -14.11 -13.21 -4.26
CA PHE A 286 -12.80 -13.56 -4.78
C PHE A 286 -12.13 -12.33 -5.38
N GLY A 287 -10.81 -12.36 -5.42
CA GLY A 287 -9.99 -11.32 -6.02
C GLY A 287 -8.85 -11.90 -6.85
N LEU A 288 -8.31 -11.03 -7.69
CA LEU A 288 -7.11 -11.26 -8.46
C LEU A 288 -6.22 -10.03 -8.33
N GLU A 289 -5.05 -10.20 -7.73
CA GLU A 289 -4.03 -9.16 -7.58
C GLU A 289 -2.85 -9.46 -8.49
N GLY A 290 -2.48 -8.52 -9.33
CA GLY A 290 -1.23 -8.53 -10.07
C GLY A 290 -0.22 -7.59 -9.42
N THR A 291 1.07 -7.87 -9.57
CA THR A 291 2.14 -6.92 -9.26
C THR A 291 3.18 -6.99 -10.37
N ALA A 292 3.66 -5.85 -10.84
CA ALA A 292 4.77 -5.76 -11.76
C ALA A 292 5.73 -4.65 -11.30
N THR A 293 7.03 -4.96 -11.27
CA THR A 293 8.09 -4.00 -10.93
C THR A 293 8.97 -3.81 -12.16
N ALA A 294 9.13 -2.57 -12.60
CA ALA A 294 10.01 -2.20 -13.71
C ALA A 294 11.45 -1.93 -13.24
N VAL A 295 12.39 -1.86 -14.17
CA VAL A 295 13.84 -1.66 -13.94
C VAL A 295 14.17 -0.41 -13.08
N ASN A 296 13.29 0.61 -13.10
CA ASN A 296 13.46 1.85 -12.33
C ASN A 296 12.64 1.88 -11.03
N ASP A 297 12.38 0.72 -10.43
CA ASP A 297 11.57 0.52 -9.21
C ASP A 297 10.13 1.03 -9.29
N PHE A 298 9.66 1.31 -10.49
CA PHE A 298 8.27 1.64 -10.75
C PHE A 298 7.41 0.38 -10.55
N ARG A 299 6.53 0.38 -9.57
CA ARG A 299 5.66 -0.75 -9.24
C ARG A 299 4.22 -0.45 -9.61
N ILE A 300 3.58 -1.38 -10.31
CA ILE A 300 2.15 -1.35 -10.64
C ILE A 300 1.48 -2.54 -9.98
N LYS A 301 0.34 -2.29 -9.35
CA LYS A 301 -0.46 -3.30 -8.67
C LYS A 301 -1.93 -3.18 -9.09
N PRO A 302 -2.36 -3.84 -10.16
CA PRO A 302 -3.76 -4.00 -10.49
C PRO A 302 -4.44 -5.00 -9.56
N VAL A 303 -5.67 -4.68 -9.15
CA VAL A 303 -6.52 -5.53 -8.32
C VAL A 303 -7.91 -5.58 -8.92
N PHE A 304 -8.47 -6.76 -9.03
CA PHE A 304 -9.88 -6.99 -9.33
C PHE A 304 -10.52 -7.77 -8.20
N GLU A 305 -11.70 -7.35 -7.76
CA GLU A 305 -12.48 -8.08 -6.75
C GLU A 305 -13.95 -8.17 -7.13
N PHE A 306 -14.54 -9.30 -6.82
CA PHE A 306 -15.98 -9.50 -6.80
C PHE A 306 -16.40 -9.88 -5.37
N ARG A 307 -17.35 -9.13 -4.82
CA ARG A 307 -17.80 -9.28 -3.43
C ARG A 307 -19.33 -9.37 -3.37
N GLN A 308 -19.88 -10.48 -2.92
CA GLN A 308 -21.30 -10.62 -2.61
C GLN A 308 -21.55 -10.16 -1.18
N LYS A 309 -22.44 -9.19 -0.98
CA LYS A 309 -22.80 -8.63 0.33
C LYS A 309 -24.20 -9.06 0.76
N ASN A 310 -24.32 -9.47 2.03
CA ASN A 310 -25.57 -9.85 2.65
C ASN A 310 -25.78 -9.02 3.93
N PHE A 311 -26.69 -8.06 3.89
CA PHE A 311 -27.02 -7.20 5.01
C PHE A 311 -28.07 -7.82 5.92
N ALA A 312 -27.93 -7.59 7.21
CA ALA A 312 -28.90 -7.95 8.22
C ALA A 312 -29.73 -6.73 8.63
N ASN A 313 -31.04 -6.93 8.80
CA ASN A 313 -31.87 -5.91 9.41
C ASN A 313 -31.62 -5.84 10.92
N ALA A 314 -31.72 -4.65 11.49
CA ALA A 314 -31.67 -4.40 12.92
C ALA A 314 -32.81 -3.44 13.30
N PRO A 315 -33.20 -3.32 14.59
CA PRO A 315 -34.27 -2.43 15.00
C PRO A 315 -34.13 -0.98 14.56
N ASP A 316 -32.90 -0.48 14.56
CA ASP A 316 -32.54 0.86 14.11
C ASP A 316 -32.32 0.95 12.59
N ARG A 317 -32.25 -0.20 11.89
CA ARG A 317 -31.99 -0.33 10.45
C ARG A 317 -32.87 -1.42 9.84
N PRO A 318 -34.21 -1.26 9.83
CA PRO A 318 -35.14 -2.33 9.43
C PRO A 318 -35.10 -2.65 7.92
N LEU A 319 -34.52 -1.77 7.08
CA LEU A 319 -34.48 -1.92 5.61
C LEU A 319 -33.08 -2.27 5.07
N SER A 320 -32.11 -2.59 5.94
CA SER A 320 -30.71 -2.86 5.52
C SER A 320 -30.59 -3.99 4.50
N ARG A 321 -31.49 -5.00 4.49
CA ARG A 321 -31.51 -6.04 3.46
C ARG A 321 -31.77 -5.51 2.04
N GLY A 322 -32.24 -4.28 1.89
CA GLY A 322 -32.33 -3.59 0.61
C GLY A 322 -30.99 -3.31 -0.03
N LEU A 323 -29.92 -3.28 0.78
CA LEU A 323 -28.52 -3.10 0.35
C LEU A 323 -27.85 -4.41 -0.11
N ASN A 324 -28.53 -5.58 0.03
CA ASN A 324 -28.00 -6.85 -0.46
C ASN A 324 -27.67 -6.76 -1.94
N GLY A 325 -26.50 -7.25 -2.33
CA GLY A 325 -26.08 -7.20 -3.71
C GLY A 325 -24.60 -7.56 -3.90
N ALA A 326 -24.05 -7.15 -5.02
CA ALA A 326 -22.68 -7.47 -5.35
C ALA A 326 -21.90 -6.20 -5.72
N ASP A 327 -20.63 -6.18 -5.30
CA ASP A 327 -19.65 -5.17 -5.69
C ASP A 327 -18.66 -5.75 -6.68
N LYS A 328 -18.26 -4.94 -7.63
CA LYS A 328 -17.14 -5.19 -8.56
C LYS A 328 -16.16 -4.04 -8.38
N LEU A 329 -14.99 -4.35 -7.84
CA LEU A 329 -13.89 -3.41 -7.67
C LEU A 329 -12.82 -3.68 -8.73
N PHE A 330 -12.36 -2.63 -9.35
CA PHE A 330 -11.10 -2.62 -10.09
C PHE A 330 -10.25 -1.48 -9.55
N SER A 331 -9.03 -1.77 -9.13
CA SER A 331 -8.06 -0.79 -8.61
C SER A 331 -6.72 -0.95 -9.31
N VAL A 332 -6.02 0.15 -9.55
CA VAL A 332 -4.63 0.15 -9.99
C VAL A 332 -3.83 1.08 -9.09
N LEU A 333 -2.93 0.51 -8.31
CA LEU A 333 -1.98 1.27 -7.51
C LEU A 333 -0.66 1.36 -8.25
N VAL A 334 -0.10 2.55 -8.28
CA VAL A 334 1.20 2.87 -8.87
C VAL A 334 2.09 3.46 -7.78
N ASP A 335 3.23 2.83 -7.57
CA ASP A 335 4.19 3.23 -6.54
C ASP A 335 5.53 3.57 -7.19
N LYS A 336 6.04 4.76 -6.92
CA LYS A 336 7.26 5.29 -7.53
C LYS A 336 8.14 5.94 -6.48
N PRO A 337 9.35 5.38 -6.20
CA PRO A 337 10.38 6.11 -5.50
C PRO A 337 10.78 7.37 -6.29
N ILE A 338 10.77 8.53 -5.65
CA ILE A 338 11.19 9.81 -6.26
C ILE A 338 12.62 10.13 -5.86
N THR A 339 12.96 9.89 -4.59
CA THR A 339 14.32 9.93 -4.05
C THR A 339 14.52 8.75 -3.12
N GLU A 340 15.73 8.54 -2.60
CA GLU A 340 15.99 7.50 -1.58
C GLU A 340 15.09 7.62 -0.35
N ASN A 341 14.65 8.83 -0.03
CA ASN A 341 13.88 9.16 1.15
C ASN A 341 12.42 9.54 0.84
N SER A 342 11.99 9.50 -0.41
CA SER A 342 10.62 9.90 -0.76
C SER A 342 9.98 9.00 -1.81
N ASN A 343 8.67 8.83 -1.67
CA ASN A 343 7.87 7.97 -2.52
C ASN A 343 6.55 8.64 -2.91
N LEU A 344 6.14 8.49 -4.15
CA LEU A 344 4.83 8.88 -4.66
C LEU A 344 4.00 7.65 -4.94
N THR A 345 2.83 7.56 -4.32
CA THR A 345 1.84 6.52 -4.59
C THR A 345 0.61 7.17 -5.24
N LEU A 346 0.19 6.64 -6.37
CA LEU A 346 -1.05 6.99 -7.06
C LEU A 346 -1.97 5.78 -7.06
N GLU A 347 -3.27 6.01 -6.91
CA GLU A 347 -4.26 4.93 -6.96
C GLU A 347 -5.49 5.39 -7.74
N PHE A 348 -5.98 4.52 -8.60
CA PHE A 348 -7.17 4.72 -9.41
C PHE A 348 -8.11 3.54 -9.19
N ASP A 349 -9.36 3.84 -8.89
CA ASP A 349 -10.35 2.83 -8.57
C ASP A 349 -11.62 3.01 -9.38
N PHE A 350 -12.27 1.91 -9.67
CA PHE A 350 -13.63 1.81 -10.14
C PHE A 350 -14.39 0.83 -9.24
N LEU A 351 -15.56 1.25 -8.77
CA LEU A 351 -16.46 0.41 -8.00
C LEU A 351 -17.85 0.43 -8.63
N GLY A 352 -18.34 -0.71 -9.07
CA GLY A 352 -19.74 -0.91 -9.40
C GLY A 352 -20.44 -1.61 -8.25
N GLN A 353 -21.40 -0.94 -7.62
CA GLN A 353 -22.22 -1.49 -6.55
C GLN A 353 -23.63 -1.80 -7.07
N GLY A 354 -24.00 -3.08 -7.15
CA GLY A 354 -25.35 -3.49 -7.41
C GLY A 354 -26.08 -3.83 -6.11
N THR A 355 -27.23 -3.22 -5.85
CA THR A 355 -28.06 -3.48 -4.67
C THR A 355 -29.51 -3.80 -5.05
N ARG A 356 -30.28 -4.43 -4.13
CA ARG A 356 -31.71 -4.73 -4.37
C ARG A 356 -32.56 -3.47 -4.55
N LEU A 357 -32.26 -2.41 -3.81
CA LEU A 357 -32.88 -1.09 -3.96
C LEU A 357 -32.01 -0.24 -4.88
N ARG A 358 -32.41 -0.08 -6.13
CA ARG A 358 -31.64 0.55 -7.20
C ARG A 358 -31.10 1.94 -6.88
N PHE A 359 -31.79 2.71 -6.05
CA PHE A 359 -31.35 4.04 -5.63
C PHE A 359 -30.12 4.02 -4.69
N TYR A 360 -29.67 2.83 -4.24
CA TYR A 360 -28.40 2.63 -3.58
C TYR A 360 -27.34 2.01 -4.50
N SER A 361 -27.76 1.46 -5.65
CA SER A 361 -26.81 1.01 -6.67
C SER A 361 -26.10 2.19 -7.28
N ASN A 362 -24.79 2.09 -7.48
CA ASN A 362 -24.00 3.18 -8.04
C ASN A 362 -22.75 2.69 -8.75
N GLU A 363 -22.21 3.53 -9.61
CA GLU A 363 -20.86 3.45 -10.12
C GLU A 363 -20.03 4.59 -9.54
N SER A 364 -18.86 4.25 -9.03
CA SER A 364 -17.95 5.20 -8.41
C SER A 364 -16.56 5.12 -9.03
N TYR A 365 -16.01 6.27 -9.31
CA TYR A 365 -14.66 6.43 -9.87
C TYR A 365 -13.80 7.20 -8.89
N ALA A 366 -12.53 6.81 -8.80
CA ALA A 366 -11.65 7.41 -7.85
C ALA A 366 -10.20 7.46 -8.33
N ALA A 367 -9.42 8.46 -7.89
CA ALA A 367 -7.97 8.47 -7.90
C ALA A 367 -7.43 9.16 -6.66
N SER A 368 -6.38 8.68 -6.07
CA SER A 368 -5.70 9.28 -4.94
C SER A 368 -4.22 9.48 -5.24
N ALA A 369 -3.62 10.41 -4.53
CA ALA A 369 -2.19 10.64 -4.53
C ALA A 369 -1.71 10.74 -3.09
N ALA A 370 -0.61 10.06 -2.77
CA ALA A 370 0.07 10.17 -1.50
C ALA A 370 1.57 10.37 -1.73
N TYR A 371 2.11 11.43 -1.15
CA TYR A 371 3.54 11.70 -1.15
C TYR A 371 4.11 11.48 0.23
N ARG A 372 5.04 10.55 0.34
CA ARG A 372 5.71 10.16 1.59
C ARG A 372 7.14 10.65 1.55
N ILE A 373 7.59 11.26 2.63
CA ILE A 373 8.97 11.68 2.82
C ILE A 373 9.46 11.22 4.19
N ARG A 374 10.67 10.64 4.22
CA ARG A 374 11.38 10.25 5.43
C ARG A 374 12.54 11.20 5.64
N TYR A 375 12.79 11.63 6.86
CA TYR A 375 13.85 12.55 7.23
C TYR A 375 14.32 12.27 8.65
N ASP A 376 15.53 12.70 8.97
CA ASP A 376 16.12 12.50 10.30
C ASP A 376 15.30 13.25 11.36
N ASP A 377 15.31 12.73 12.59
CA ASP A 377 14.62 13.35 13.74
C ASP A 377 15.14 14.76 13.97
N PRO A 378 14.36 15.83 13.71
CA PRO A 378 14.84 17.20 13.78
C PRO A 378 15.06 17.71 15.21
N ILE A 379 14.58 16.99 16.22
CA ILE A 379 14.73 17.33 17.66
C ILE A 379 15.61 16.34 18.42
N ASP A 380 16.12 15.33 17.69
CA ASP A 380 17.10 14.35 18.16
C ASP A 380 16.71 13.62 19.48
N VAL A 381 15.39 13.32 19.63
CA VAL A 381 14.86 12.66 20.82
C VAL A 381 14.98 11.14 20.74
N PHE A 382 14.65 10.55 19.58
CA PHE A 382 14.62 9.11 19.41
C PHE A 382 15.73 8.59 18.47
N HIS A 383 16.48 9.46 17.81
CA HIS A 383 17.58 9.15 16.85
C HIS A 383 17.12 8.26 15.69
N LEU A 384 15.81 8.18 15.44
CA LEU A 384 15.20 7.38 14.38
C LEU A 384 14.46 8.31 13.41
N PRO A 385 14.45 7.98 12.11
CA PRO A 385 13.87 8.85 11.10
C PRO A 385 12.35 9.01 11.29
N TRP A 386 11.86 10.23 11.09
CA TRP A 386 10.44 10.54 11.04
C TRP A 386 9.90 10.39 9.62
N GLU A 387 8.60 10.19 9.50
CA GLU A 387 7.95 10.05 8.20
C GLU A 387 6.70 10.92 8.14
N THR A 388 6.62 11.76 7.12
CA THR A 388 5.43 12.56 6.81
C THR A 388 4.80 12.05 5.52
N THR A 389 3.50 11.80 5.53
CA THR A 389 2.72 11.47 4.34
C THR A 389 1.65 12.53 4.12
N LEU A 390 1.69 13.20 2.98
CA LEU A 390 0.61 14.07 2.51
C LEU A 390 -0.26 13.28 1.55
N PHE A 391 -1.58 13.37 1.70
CA PHE A 391 -2.49 12.66 0.82
C PHE A 391 -3.65 13.54 0.36
N LEU A 392 -4.07 13.27 -0.85
CA LEU A 392 -5.21 13.91 -1.50
C LEU A 392 -6.02 12.84 -2.23
N SER A 393 -7.33 12.93 -2.12
CA SER A 393 -8.23 11.98 -2.72
C SER A 393 -9.52 12.67 -3.20
N ARG A 394 -10.06 12.28 -4.35
CA ARG A 394 -11.35 12.74 -4.88
C ARG A 394 -12.16 11.59 -5.44
N SER A 395 -13.48 11.49 -5.19
CA SER A 395 -14.38 10.53 -5.82
C SER A 395 -15.59 11.19 -6.45
N TYR A 396 -16.12 10.49 -7.43
CA TYR A 396 -17.40 10.74 -8.04
C TYR A 396 -18.23 9.46 -7.99
N SER A 397 -19.47 9.55 -7.49
CA SER A 397 -20.41 8.43 -7.46
C SER A 397 -21.69 8.83 -8.16
N ASP A 398 -22.15 7.99 -9.05
CA ASP A 398 -23.36 8.15 -9.84
C ASP A 398 -24.33 7.01 -9.48
N TYR A 399 -25.54 7.34 -9.08
CA TYR A 399 -26.54 6.37 -8.61
C TYR A 399 -27.54 6.03 -9.70
N ASP A 400 -27.98 4.76 -9.74
CA ASP A 400 -28.76 4.18 -10.83
C ASP A 400 -30.24 4.57 -10.86
N ALA A 401 -30.76 5.22 -9.80
CA ALA A 401 -32.14 5.63 -9.70
C ALA A 401 -32.34 6.75 -8.67
N PRO A 402 -33.39 7.56 -8.83
CA PRO A 402 -33.71 8.62 -7.88
C PRO A 402 -33.98 8.07 -6.48
N ASP A 403 -33.47 8.76 -5.46
CA ASP A 403 -33.76 8.43 -4.07
C ASP A 403 -35.21 8.86 -3.74
N PRO A 404 -36.06 7.95 -3.29
CA PRO A 404 -37.47 8.26 -3.02
C PRO A 404 -37.69 9.21 -1.84
N CYS A 405 -36.66 9.43 -0.98
CA CYS A 405 -36.77 10.34 0.17
C CYS A 405 -36.69 11.82 -0.21
N CYS A 406 -36.00 12.12 -1.28
CA CYS A 406 -35.45 13.46 -1.48
C CYS A 406 -35.58 13.93 -2.93
N VAL A 407 -35.63 15.25 -3.13
CA VAL A 407 -35.69 15.87 -4.45
C VAL A 407 -34.52 16.84 -4.64
N THR A 408 -34.06 16.99 -5.88
CA THR A 408 -32.99 17.92 -6.25
C THR A 408 -33.45 19.37 -6.36
N GLY A 409 -34.77 19.57 -6.51
CA GLY A 409 -35.39 20.88 -6.69
C GLY A 409 -36.83 20.78 -7.21
N THR A 410 -37.25 21.76 -8.00
CA THR A 410 -38.52 21.75 -8.71
C THR A 410 -38.28 21.73 -10.21
N THR A 411 -39.07 20.95 -10.93
CA THR A 411 -39.07 20.95 -12.42
C THR A 411 -39.58 22.27 -12.99
N ILE A 412 -39.37 22.53 -14.28
CA ILE A 412 -39.89 23.70 -14.96
C ILE A 412 -41.44 23.79 -14.87
N SER A 413 -42.10 22.66 -14.71
CA SER A 413 -43.57 22.56 -14.49
C SER A 413 -43.98 22.76 -13.03
N GLY A 414 -43.04 23.03 -12.10
CA GLY A 414 -43.32 23.29 -10.70
C GLY A 414 -43.51 22.03 -9.82
N GLY A 415 -43.33 20.84 -10.39
CA GLY A 415 -43.35 19.57 -9.62
C GLY A 415 -41.98 19.24 -9.06
N PRO A 416 -41.92 18.23 -8.11
CA PRO A 416 -40.65 17.78 -7.57
C PRO A 416 -39.73 17.16 -8.63
N ASP A 417 -38.44 17.47 -8.57
CA ASP A 417 -37.42 16.93 -9.46
C ASP A 417 -36.75 15.70 -8.79
N PHE A 418 -37.03 14.52 -9.31
CA PHE A 418 -36.48 13.25 -8.92
C PHE A 418 -35.27 12.85 -9.76
N SER A 419 -34.26 13.69 -9.83
CA SER A 419 -33.01 13.34 -10.50
C SER A 419 -32.22 12.27 -9.71
N ASP A 420 -31.42 11.50 -10.43
CA ASP A 420 -30.50 10.55 -9.82
C ASP A 420 -29.49 11.28 -8.93
N ARG A 421 -29.07 10.60 -7.87
CA ARG A 421 -28.11 11.17 -6.93
C ARG A 421 -26.71 11.15 -7.52
N HIS A 422 -25.98 12.25 -7.34
CA HIS A 422 -24.57 12.38 -7.72
C HIS A 422 -23.78 12.95 -6.54
N ASP A 423 -22.75 12.23 -6.14
CA ASP A 423 -21.86 12.65 -5.05
C ASP A 423 -20.45 12.94 -5.54
N LYS A 424 -19.87 14.03 -5.05
CA LYS A 424 -18.46 14.39 -5.25
C LYS A 424 -17.79 14.48 -3.88
N ARG A 425 -16.72 13.71 -3.66
CA ARG A 425 -16.01 13.74 -2.39
C ARG A 425 -14.57 14.19 -2.59
N TRP A 426 -14.13 15.08 -1.75
CA TRP A 426 -12.73 15.39 -1.55
C TRP A 426 -12.29 14.90 -0.18
N ARG A 427 -11.11 14.29 -0.13
CA ARG A 427 -10.45 13.94 1.13
C ARG A 427 -8.98 14.34 1.01
N PHE A 428 -8.47 15.05 1.98
CA PHE A 428 -7.06 15.41 2.05
C PHE A 428 -6.60 15.49 3.48
N GLY A 429 -5.30 15.33 3.68
CA GLY A 429 -4.74 15.36 5.01
C GLY A 429 -3.25 15.09 5.04
N ALA A 430 -2.75 15.00 6.25
CA ALA A 430 -1.37 14.69 6.56
C ALA A 430 -1.29 13.66 7.68
N THR A 431 -0.36 12.74 7.56
CA THR A 431 0.00 11.77 8.60
C THR A 431 1.45 11.99 8.97
N GLN A 432 1.72 12.17 10.26
CA GLN A 432 3.06 12.21 10.83
C GLN A 432 3.31 10.94 11.62
N SER A 433 4.40 10.25 11.32
CA SER A 433 4.89 9.10 12.06
C SER A 433 6.18 9.46 12.77
N PHE A 434 6.17 9.35 14.09
CA PHE A 434 7.32 9.53 14.96
C PHE A 434 7.83 8.15 15.35
N GLN A 435 8.92 7.71 14.75
CA GLN A 435 9.50 6.42 15.09
C GLN A 435 10.18 6.48 16.46
N ILE A 436 9.71 5.64 17.40
CA ILE A 436 10.20 5.57 18.79
C ILE A 436 11.19 4.41 18.95
N ARG A 437 10.90 3.28 18.29
CA ARG A 437 11.75 2.07 18.20
C ARG A 437 11.56 1.47 16.81
N ASP A 438 12.39 0.51 16.44
CA ASP A 438 12.31 -0.17 15.14
C ASP A 438 10.90 -0.72 14.81
N ASN A 439 10.18 -1.12 15.84
CA ASN A 439 8.84 -1.72 15.72
C ASN A 439 7.70 -0.87 16.31
N LEU A 440 7.99 0.33 16.85
CA LEU A 440 7.01 1.17 17.52
C LEU A 440 7.07 2.61 16.99
N ALA A 441 5.94 3.13 16.52
CA ALA A 441 5.79 4.51 16.10
C ALA A 441 4.57 5.17 16.77
N LEU A 442 4.64 6.45 17.05
CA LEU A 442 3.47 7.28 17.36
C LEU A 442 2.97 7.91 16.07
N ILE A 443 1.70 7.72 15.77
CA ILE A 443 1.05 8.26 14.58
C ILE A 443 0.13 9.41 14.98
N VAL A 444 0.22 10.52 14.24
CA VAL A 444 -0.73 11.64 14.32
C VAL A 444 -1.24 11.89 12.90
N GLN A 445 -2.56 11.93 12.72
CA GLN A 445 -3.17 12.20 11.42
C GLN A 445 -4.20 13.31 11.52
N LEU A 446 -4.15 14.22 10.58
CA LEU A 446 -5.15 15.26 10.34
C LEU A 446 -5.78 15.02 8.99
N GLN A 447 -7.12 15.03 8.93
CA GLN A 447 -7.86 14.75 7.70
C GLN A 447 -9.08 15.66 7.61
N ARG A 448 -9.41 16.04 6.40
CA ARG A 448 -10.68 16.70 6.07
C ARG A 448 -11.37 15.96 4.93
N ASP A 449 -12.66 15.66 5.15
CA ASP A 449 -13.59 15.12 4.17
C ASP A 449 -14.62 16.18 3.82
N ILE A 450 -14.87 16.39 2.51
CA ILE A 450 -15.92 17.26 1.98
C ILE A 450 -16.70 16.45 0.95
N VAL A 451 -17.98 16.22 1.22
CA VAL A 451 -18.90 15.58 0.28
C VAL A 451 -19.94 16.60 -0.17
N SER A 452 -20.00 16.80 -1.48
CA SER A 452 -21.03 17.59 -2.15
C SER A 452 -21.95 16.64 -2.88
N SER A 453 -23.25 16.76 -2.68
CA SER A 453 -24.29 15.98 -3.33
C SER A 453 -25.34 16.92 -3.91
N ASN A 454 -26.00 16.51 -5.01
CA ASN A 454 -27.18 17.19 -5.49
C ASN A 454 -28.40 16.99 -4.57
N LEU A 455 -28.34 16.03 -3.64
CA LEU A 455 -29.30 15.86 -2.54
C LEU A 455 -28.67 16.34 -1.23
N SER A 456 -29.21 17.38 -0.61
CA SER A 456 -28.67 18.04 0.58
C SER A 456 -28.50 17.08 1.77
N LEU A 457 -29.29 16.03 1.85
CA LEU A 457 -29.20 14.99 2.89
C LEU A 457 -27.85 14.29 2.92
N TYR A 458 -27.14 14.21 1.78
CA TYR A 458 -25.88 13.47 1.64
C TYR A 458 -24.65 14.38 1.63
N ALA A 459 -24.86 15.71 1.66
CA ALA A 459 -23.78 16.68 1.69
C ALA A 459 -23.26 16.90 3.11
N TYR A 460 -21.94 16.72 3.34
CA TYR A 460 -21.36 16.92 4.65
C TYR A 460 -19.89 17.37 4.59
N THR A 461 -19.38 17.83 5.71
CA THR A 461 -17.95 18.12 5.92
C THR A 461 -17.52 17.65 7.30
N SER A 462 -16.49 16.80 7.35
CA SER A 462 -15.90 16.32 8.59
C SER A 462 -14.41 16.61 8.66
N ASN A 463 -13.95 17.10 9.81
CA ASN A 463 -12.53 17.18 10.15
C ASN A 463 -12.24 16.06 11.16
N THR A 464 -11.16 15.33 10.93
CA THR A 464 -10.74 14.21 11.76
C THR A 464 -9.33 14.46 12.28
N VAL A 465 -9.16 14.26 13.58
CA VAL A 465 -7.84 14.18 14.22
C VAL A 465 -7.71 12.82 14.86
N LEU A 466 -6.60 12.16 14.62
CA LEU A 466 -6.35 10.82 15.11
C LEU A 466 -4.94 10.76 15.69
N VAL A 467 -4.78 10.08 16.84
CA VAL A 467 -3.49 9.88 17.49
C VAL A 467 -3.44 8.51 18.15
N GLY A 468 -2.30 7.84 18.04
CA GLY A 468 -2.08 6.58 18.73
C GLY A 468 -0.75 5.90 18.38
N PRO A 469 -0.31 4.94 19.19
CA PRO A 469 0.83 4.09 18.88
C PRO A 469 0.48 3.01 17.84
N GLN A 470 1.44 2.75 16.96
CA GLN A 470 1.45 1.65 16.02
C GLN A 470 2.62 0.72 16.34
N ILE A 471 2.33 -0.57 16.49
CA ILE A 471 3.31 -1.63 16.70
C ILE A 471 3.38 -2.47 15.44
N ARG A 472 4.60 -2.76 14.94
CA ARG A 472 4.85 -3.68 13.82
C ARG A 472 5.55 -4.93 14.34
N PHE A 473 5.29 -6.08 13.72
CA PHE A 473 5.88 -7.38 14.09
C PHE A 473 6.07 -8.25 12.85
#